data_58267b83c753fff1a41516e02aefadb8
#
_entry.id   58267b83c753fff1a41516e02aefadb8
#
_cell.length_a   1.000
_cell.length_b   1.000
_cell.length_c   1.000
_cell.angle_alpha   90.00
_cell.angle_beta   90.00
_cell.angle_gamma   90.00
#
_symmetry.space_group_name_H-M   'P 1'
#
loop_
_entity.id
_entity.type
_entity.pdbx_description
1 polymer ?
#
loop_
_entity_poly.entity_id
_entity_poly.type
_entity_poly.pdbx_seq_one_letter_code
_entity_poly.pdbx_strand_id
1 'polypeptide(L)'
;MAKIIGIDLGTTNSCVALMEGKSSKVIENTEGARTTPSVVAYSDSEILVGAPAKRQAVSNSKNTIFAAKRLIGRTFDGDSVQKDIKTLPYEIVKADNGDAWIKANDKKFSPSEISANVLRKTVSYTHLTLPTKRIV
;
A
#
# COMPACT_ATOMS: atom_id res chain seq x y z
N MET A 1 14.24 -16.70 21.08
CA MET A 1 12.88 -16.98 20.59
C MET A 1 12.54 -16.13 19.38
N ALA A 2 12.02 -16.75 18.32
CA ALA A 2 11.55 -15.99 17.17
C ALA A 2 10.30 -15.20 17.56
N LYS A 3 10.25 -13.93 17.12
CA LYS A 3 9.08 -13.09 17.31
C LYS A 3 8.13 -13.22 16.13
N ILE A 4 6.84 -13.24 16.39
CA ILE A 4 5.82 -13.35 15.38
C ILE A 4 5.29 -11.96 15.08
N ILE A 5 5.31 -11.60 13.81
CA ILE A 5 4.80 -10.31 13.32
C ILE A 5 3.51 -10.56 12.53
N GLY A 6 2.46 -9.85 12.89
CA GLY A 6 1.23 -9.84 12.14
C GLY A 6 1.10 -8.54 11.36
N ILE A 7 0.68 -8.64 10.11
CA ILE A 7 0.47 -7.47 9.25
C ILE A 7 -0.96 -7.50 8.75
N ASP A 8 -1.67 -6.42 9.00
CA ASP A 8 -2.98 -6.18 8.39
C ASP A 8 -2.80 -5.19 7.24
N LEU A 9 -2.82 -5.69 6.03
CA LEU A 9 -2.70 -4.89 4.82
C LEU A 9 -4.11 -4.48 4.37
N GLY A 10 -4.64 -3.45 5.00
CA GLY A 10 -6.01 -2.99 4.75
C GLY A 10 -6.13 -2.13 3.50
N THR A 11 -7.36 -1.95 3.03
CA THR A 11 -7.67 -1.12 1.86
C THR A 11 -7.34 0.35 2.10
N THR A 12 -7.65 0.85 3.28
CA THR A 12 -7.47 2.26 3.64
C THR A 12 -6.21 2.47 4.48
N ASN A 13 -6.00 1.62 5.47
CA ASN A 13 -4.85 1.69 6.37
C ASN A 13 -4.27 0.31 6.60
N SER A 14 -2.97 0.29 6.87
CA SER A 14 -2.25 -0.94 7.21
C SER A 14 -1.63 -0.79 8.59
N CYS A 15 -1.47 -1.89 9.30
CA CYS A 15 -0.80 -1.88 10.60
C CYS A 15 0.03 -3.14 10.81
N VAL A 16 0.99 -3.04 11.71
CA VAL A 16 1.88 -4.15 12.08
C VAL A 16 1.77 -4.36 13.59
N ALA A 17 1.64 -5.60 14.00
CA ALA A 17 1.62 -5.98 15.40
C ALA A 17 2.66 -7.04 15.70
N LEU A 18 3.20 -6.99 16.91
CA LEU A 18 4.17 -7.94 17.40
C LEU A 18 3.52 -8.76 18.52
N MET A 19 3.73 -10.07 18.50
CA MET A 19 3.34 -10.94 19.60
C MET A 19 4.50 -11.06 20.59
N GLU A 20 4.21 -10.71 21.84
CA GLU A 20 5.12 -10.91 22.96
C GLU A 20 4.43 -11.84 23.97
N GLY A 21 4.80 -13.13 23.92
CA GLY A 21 4.12 -14.13 24.75
C GLY A 21 2.64 -14.25 24.36
N LYS A 22 1.73 -13.96 25.28
CA LYS A 22 0.28 -14.01 25.07
C LYS A 22 -0.34 -12.68 24.68
N SER A 23 0.44 -11.59 24.66
CA SER A 23 -0.08 -10.26 24.35
C SER A 23 0.42 -9.80 22.99
N SER A 24 -0.36 -8.94 22.35
CA SER A 24 0.00 -8.30 21.10
C SER A 24 0.24 -6.81 21.31
N LYS A 25 1.17 -6.26 20.55
CA LYS A 25 1.49 -4.84 20.59
C LYS A 25 1.58 -4.30 19.17
N VAL A 26 0.83 -3.25 18.90
CA VAL A 26 0.91 -2.56 17.61
C VAL A 26 2.22 -1.76 17.55
N ILE A 27 2.93 -1.89 16.43
CA ILE A 27 4.20 -1.19 16.22
C ILE A 27 3.93 0.13 15.50
N GLU A 28 4.48 1.22 16.04
CA GLU A 28 4.40 2.53 15.41
C GLU A 28 5.26 2.57 14.15
N ASN A 29 4.83 3.35 13.16
CA ASN A 29 5.59 3.56 11.94
C ASN A 29 6.65 4.67 12.11
N THR A 30 7.34 5.03 11.02
CA THR A 30 8.39 6.06 11.06
C THR A 30 7.86 7.44 11.46
N GLU A 31 6.57 7.69 11.28
CA GLU A 31 5.92 8.94 11.65
C GLU A 31 5.33 8.90 13.08
N GLY A 32 5.55 7.83 13.83
CA GLY A 32 5.03 7.68 15.18
C GLY A 32 3.55 7.29 15.24
N ALA A 33 2.96 6.87 14.14
CA ALA A 33 1.56 6.48 14.08
C ALA A 33 1.40 4.96 14.12
N ARG A 34 0.29 4.48 14.68
CA ARG A 34 -0.02 3.05 14.78
C ARG A 34 -0.54 2.45 13.49
N THR A 35 -1.03 3.29 12.58
CA THR A 35 -1.49 2.86 11.27
C THR A 35 -0.74 3.62 10.20
N THR A 36 -0.55 2.95 9.05
CA THR A 36 0.05 3.55 7.87
C THR A 36 -1.01 3.63 6.79
N PRO A 37 -1.32 4.82 6.27
CA PRO A 37 -2.26 4.91 5.14
C PRO A 37 -1.79 4.05 3.98
N SER A 38 -2.71 3.27 3.40
CA SER A 38 -2.42 2.41 2.24
C SER A 38 -2.44 3.24 0.96
N VAL A 39 -1.54 4.23 0.90
CA VAL A 39 -1.45 5.21 -0.18
C VAL A 39 -0.01 5.25 -0.69
N VAL A 40 0.14 5.25 -2.01
CA VAL A 40 1.45 5.31 -2.67
C VAL A 40 1.42 6.43 -3.71
N ALA A 41 2.39 7.31 -3.67
CA ALA A 41 2.53 8.39 -4.63
C ALA A 41 3.82 8.22 -5.43
N TYR A 42 3.73 8.39 -6.73
CA TYR A 42 4.86 8.24 -7.65
C TYR A 42 5.26 9.60 -8.21
N SER A 43 6.56 9.84 -8.24
CA SER A 43 7.14 11.01 -8.89
C SER A 43 8.42 10.58 -9.63
N ASP A 44 9.02 11.50 -10.39
CA ASP A 44 10.25 11.19 -11.13
C ASP A 44 11.43 10.90 -10.20
N SER A 45 11.42 11.47 -9.00
CA SER A 45 12.54 11.40 -8.07
C SER A 45 12.35 10.38 -6.97
N GLU A 46 11.10 10.04 -6.61
CA GLU A 46 10.86 9.18 -5.44
C GLU A 46 9.49 8.51 -5.45
N ILE A 47 9.35 7.52 -4.59
CA ILE A 47 8.07 6.88 -4.29
C ILE A 47 7.76 7.18 -2.83
N LEU A 48 6.63 7.84 -2.58
CA LEU A 48 6.17 8.12 -1.24
C LEU A 48 5.12 7.08 -0.83
N VAL A 49 5.15 6.65 0.42
CA VAL A 49 4.21 5.66 0.94
C VAL A 49 3.69 6.12 2.30
N GLY A 50 2.39 5.94 2.52
CA GLY A 50 1.76 6.26 3.79
C GLY A 50 1.40 7.73 3.93
N ALA A 51 1.61 8.29 5.12
CA ALA A 51 1.24 9.67 5.42
C ALA A 51 1.87 10.70 4.48
N PRO A 52 3.16 10.61 4.12
CA PRO A 52 3.74 11.54 3.13
C PRO A 52 3.02 11.50 1.79
N ALA A 53 2.64 10.31 1.31
CA ALA A 53 1.88 10.17 0.07
C ALA A 53 0.50 10.82 0.20
N LYS A 54 -0.17 10.60 1.30
CA LYS A 54 -1.50 11.16 1.55
C LYS A 54 -1.48 12.68 1.61
N ARG A 55 -0.45 13.27 2.24
CA ARG A 55 -0.35 14.73 2.39
C ARG A 55 -0.23 15.46 1.06
N GLN A 56 0.42 14.88 0.06
CA GLN A 56 0.60 15.51 -1.26
C GLN A 56 -0.44 15.08 -2.30
N ALA A 57 -1.46 14.30 -1.88
CA ALA A 57 -2.45 13.72 -2.82
C ALA A 57 -3.19 14.77 -3.64
N VAL A 58 -3.54 15.90 -3.05
CA VAL A 58 -4.29 16.95 -3.73
C VAL A 58 -3.48 17.58 -4.88
N SER A 59 -2.18 17.77 -4.67
CA SER A 59 -1.30 18.37 -5.69
C SER A 59 -0.82 17.35 -6.74
N ASN A 60 -0.97 16.06 -6.48
CA ASN A 60 -0.47 15.00 -7.37
C ASN A 60 -1.49 13.86 -7.48
N SER A 61 -2.76 14.20 -7.68
CA SER A 61 -3.86 13.24 -7.60
C SER A 61 -3.78 12.12 -8.64
N LYS A 62 -3.26 12.40 -9.83
CA LYS A 62 -3.15 11.40 -10.90
C LYS A 62 -2.11 10.32 -10.61
N ASN A 63 -1.13 10.61 -9.77
CA ASN A 63 -0.03 9.70 -9.45
C ASN A 63 -0.05 9.25 -7.98
N THR A 64 -1.14 9.52 -7.28
CA THR A 64 -1.32 9.10 -5.89
C THR A 64 -2.39 8.02 -5.84
N ILE A 65 -1.99 6.81 -5.51
CA ILE A 65 -2.82 5.62 -5.59
C ILE A 65 -3.28 5.22 -4.19
N PHE A 66 -4.58 5.12 -4.02
CA PHE A 66 -5.22 4.63 -2.80
C PHE A 66 -6.26 3.57 -3.15
N ALA A 67 -6.66 2.78 -2.18
CA ALA A 67 -7.66 1.71 -2.35
C ALA A 67 -7.31 0.72 -3.48
N ALA A 68 -6.02 0.51 -3.74
CA ALA A 68 -5.58 -0.42 -4.79
C ALA A 68 -6.03 -1.86 -4.52
N LYS A 69 -6.22 -2.22 -3.26
CA LYS A 69 -6.67 -3.56 -2.87
C LYS A 69 -8.02 -3.92 -3.50
N ARG A 70 -8.87 -2.94 -3.77
CA ARG A 70 -10.17 -3.16 -4.43
C ARG A 70 -10.02 -3.69 -5.85
N LEU A 71 -8.88 -3.47 -6.49
CA LEU A 71 -8.62 -3.90 -7.86
C LEU A 71 -7.91 -5.25 -7.96
N ILE A 72 -7.39 -5.76 -6.84
CA ILE A 72 -6.70 -7.05 -6.82
C ILE A 72 -7.66 -8.16 -7.26
N GLY A 73 -7.24 -8.94 -8.26
CA GLY A 73 -8.04 -10.04 -8.79
C GLY A 73 -9.21 -9.61 -9.66
N ARG A 74 -9.30 -8.33 -10.01
CA ARG A 74 -10.38 -7.81 -10.85
C ARG A 74 -9.94 -7.67 -12.30
N THR A 75 -10.87 -7.89 -13.22
CA THR A 75 -10.64 -7.66 -14.65
C THR A 75 -11.02 -6.23 -15.02
N PHE A 76 -10.32 -5.66 -16.00
CA PHE A 76 -10.58 -4.29 -16.45
C PHE A 76 -12.04 -4.10 -16.89
N ASP A 77 -12.60 -5.08 -17.59
CA ASP A 77 -13.98 -5.00 -18.13
C ASP A 77 -15.07 -5.28 -17.08
N GLY A 78 -14.69 -5.59 -15.82
CA GLY A 78 -15.65 -5.86 -14.75
C GLY A 78 -16.46 -4.63 -14.37
N ASP A 79 -17.72 -4.83 -13.98
CA ASP A 79 -18.64 -3.73 -13.67
C ASP A 79 -18.13 -2.84 -12.54
N SER A 80 -17.58 -3.41 -11.49
CA SER A 80 -17.07 -2.64 -10.36
C SER A 80 -15.86 -1.78 -10.76
N VAL A 81 -14.99 -2.30 -11.62
CA VAL A 81 -13.82 -1.57 -12.12
C VAL A 81 -14.26 -0.43 -13.03
N GLN A 82 -15.25 -0.66 -13.90
CA GLN A 82 -15.77 0.38 -14.79
C GLN A 82 -16.41 1.54 -14.00
N LYS A 83 -17.01 1.25 -12.86
CA LYS A 83 -17.51 2.28 -11.95
C LYS A 83 -16.36 3.05 -11.30
N ASP A 84 -15.34 2.35 -10.85
CA ASP A 84 -14.18 2.98 -10.21
C ASP A 84 -13.42 3.89 -11.17
N ILE A 85 -13.32 3.54 -12.45
CA ILE A 85 -12.68 4.38 -13.48
C ILE A 85 -13.32 5.78 -13.54
N LYS A 86 -14.63 5.86 -13.34
CA LYS A 86 -15.35 7.12 -13.41
C LYS A 86 -15.18 7.99 -12.17
N THR A 87 -14.81 7.41 -11.04
CA THR A 87 -14.77 8.11 -9.75
C THR A 87 -13.36 8.34 -9.22
N LEU A 88 -12.40 7.52 -9.60
CA LEU A 88 -11.03 7.61 -9.08
C LEU A 88 -10.22 8.67 -9.84
N PRO A 89 -9.37 9.44 -9.15
CA PRO A 89 -8.56 10.48 -9.79
C PRO A 89 -7.37 9.93 -10.59
N TYR A 90 -6.95 8.70 -10.32
CA TYR A 90 -5.86 8.05 -11.05
C TYR A 90 -6.42 7.16 -12.16
N GLU A 91 -5.57 6.83 -13.13
CA GLU A 91 -5.97 6.08 -14.31
C GLU A 91 -5.88 4.57 -14.09
N ILE A 92 -6.94 3.86 -14.42
CA ILE A 92 -6.97 2.40 -14.44
C ILE A 92 -6.83 1.97 -15.90
N VAL A 93 -5.92 1.05 -16.16
CA VAL A 93 -5.62 0.57 -17.51
C VAL A 93 -5.79 -0.94 -17.60
N LYS A 94 -5.92 -1.44 -18.83
CA LYS A 94 -6.06 -2.88 -19.08
C LYS A 94 -4.67 -3.48 -19.31
N ALA A 95 -4.33 -4.50 -18.51
CA ALA A 95 -3.12 -5.26 -18.71
C ALA A 95 -3.25 -6.23 -19.89
N ASP A 96 -2.14 -6.79 -20.35
CA ASP A 96 -2.13 -7.72 -21.47
C ASP A 96 -3.01 -8.95 -21.23
N ASN A 97 -3.12 -9.40 -19.98
CA ASN A 97 -3.97 -10.53 -19.59
C ASN A 97 -5.42 -10.14 -19.29
N GLY A 98 -5.79 -8.86 -19.45
CA GLY A 98 -7.13 -8.36 -19.19
C GLY A 98 -7.40 -7.88 -17.78
N ASP A 99 -6.43 -7.96 -16.87
CA ASP A 99 -6.59 -7.49 -15.51
C ASP A 99 -6.63 -5.96 -15.43
N ALA A 100 -7.25 -5.45 -14.34
CA ALA A 100 -7.22 -4.03 -14.04
C ALA A 100 -5.88 -3.66 -13.42
N TRP A 101 -5.13 -2.82 -14.10
CA TRP A 101 -3.87 -2.26 -13.63
C TRP A 101 -3.98 -0.76 -13.46
N ILE A 102 -2.99 -0.14 -12.88
CA ILE A 102 -2.98 1.28 -12.56
C ILE A 102 -1.83 1.95 -13.31
N LYS A 103 -2.11 3.10 -13.92
CA LYS A 103 -1.07 3.91 -14.55
C LYS A 103 -0.72 5.08 -13.65
N ALA A 104 0.55 5.21 -13.31
CA ALA A 104 1.06 6.31 -12.53
C ALA A 104 2.45 6.67 -13.04
N ASN A 105 2.71 7.98 -13.18
CA ASN A 105 3.99 8.50 -13.66
C ASN A 105 4.44 7.83 -14.98
N ASP A 106 3.50 7.69 -15.92
CA ASP A 106 3.70 7.06 -17.24
C ASP A 106 4.13 5.59 -17.21
N LYS A 107 3.96 4.92 -16.07
CA LYS A 107 4.26 3.49 -15.91
C LYS A 107 3.00 2.75 -15.47
N LYS A 108 2.93 1.46 -15.83
CA LYS A 108 1.82 0.58 -15.46
C LYS A 108 2.23 -0.30 -14.28
N PHE A 109 1.36 -0.38 -13.29
CA PHE A 109 1.57 -1.18 -12.08
C PHE A 109 0.37 -2.08 -11.84
N SER A 110 0.64 -3.32 -11.43
CA SER A 110 -0.44 -4.18 -10.93
C SER A 110 -0.88 -3.69 -9.54
N PRO A 111 -2.13 -3.92 -9.14
CA PRO A 111 -2.56 -3.58 -7.79
C PRO A 111 -1.70 -4.25 -6.71
N SER A 112 -1.20 -5.46 -6.98
CA SER A 112 -0.31 -6.16 -6.06
C SER A 112 1.04 -5.46 -5.88
N GLU A 113 1.58 -4.85 -6.94
CA GLU A 113 2.81 -4.06 -6.84
C GLU A 113 2.62 -2.81 -5.98
N ILE A 114 1.47 -2.16 -6.10
CA ILE A 114 1.12 -1.02 -5.26
C ILE A 114 1.06 -1.44 -3.79
N SER A 115 0.36 -2.54 -3.51
CA SER A 115 0.27 -3.07 -2.15
C SER A 115 1.62 -3.51 -1.60
N ALA A 116 2.52 -4.02 -2.46
CA ALA A 116 3.87 -4.41 -2.07
C ALA A 116 4.69 -3.20 -1.59
N ASN A 117 4.49 -2.02 -2.16
CA ASN A 117 5.16 -0.80 -1.69
C ASN A 117 4.72 -0.42 -0.27
N VAL A 118 3.43 -0.58 0.04
CA VAL A 118 2.91 -0.34 1.39
C VAL A 118 3.53 -1.35 2.37
N LEU A 119 3.53 -2.62 1.99
CA LEU A 119 4.10 -3.69 2.81
C LEU A 119 5.59 -3.45 3.07
N ARG A 120 6.33 -3.06 2.04
CA ARG A 120 7.77 -2.81 2.17
C ARG A 120 8.07 -1.73 3.20
N LYS A 121 7.30 -0.65 3.22
CA LYS A 121 7.49 0.41 4.20
C LYS A 121 7.26 -0.09 5.63
N THR A 122 6.18 -0.83 5.87
CA THR A 122 5.86 -1.35 7.19
C THR A 122 6.91 -2.36 7.67
N VAL A 123 7.36 -3.24 6.77
CA VAL A 123 8.37 -4.26 7.09
C VAL A 123 9.73 -3.62 7.35
N SER A 124 10.15 -2.63 6.56
CA SER A 124 11.42 -1.94 6.73
C SER A 124 11.52 -1.29 8.11
N TYR A 125 10.49 -0.60 8.55
CA TYR A 125 10.48 0.02 9.87
C TYR A 125 10.50 -1.02 10.99
N THR A 126 9.71 -2.06 10.85
CA THR A 126 9.66 -3.17 11.81
C THR A 126 11.05 -3.81 11.96
N HIS A 127 11.73 -4.04 10.85
CA HIS A 127 13.07 -4.62 10.83
C HIS A 127 14.08 -3.75 11.57
N LEU A 128 13.97 -2.42 11.43
CA LEU A 128 14.89 -1.47 12.09
C LEU A 128 14.66 -1.35 13.60
N THR A 129 13.43 -1.56 14.06
CA THR A 129 13.07 -1.33 15.48
C THR A 129 13.11 -2.56 16.35
N LEU A 130 13.08 -3.75 15.77
CA LEU A 130 13.09 -4.99 16.56
C LEU A 130 14.52 -5.42 16.89
N PRO A 131 14.75 -5.96 18.10
CA PRO A 131 16.07 -6.46 18.50
C PRO A 131 16.49 -7.70 17.73
N THR A 132 15.56 -8.45 17.18
CA THR A 132 15.83 -9.57 16.28
C THR A 132 15.57 -9.13 14.84
N LYS A 133 16.46 -9.51 13.92
CA LYS A 133 16.38 -9.12 12.53
C LYS A 133 15.65 -10.12 11.64
N ARG A 134 14.97 -11.11 12.24
CA ARG A 134 14.24 -12.11 11.49
C ARG A 134 12.77 -11.72 11.37
N ILE A 135 12.30 -11.66 10.15
CA ILE A 135 10.89 -11.44 9.80
C ILE A 135 10.38 -12.75 9.22
N VAL A 136 9.30 -13.21 9.76
CA VAL A 136 8.70 -14.46 9.34
C VAL A 136 7.44 -14.20 8.54
#